data_d21e778287c9a357d9b6d7c0b1c5b715
#
_entry.id   d21e778287c9a357d9b6d7c0b1c5b715
#
_cell.length_a   1.000
_cell.length_b   1.000
_cell.length_c   1.000
_cell.angle_alpha   90.00
_cell.angle_beta   90.00
_cell.angle_gamma   90.00
#
_symmetry.space_group_name_H-M   'P 1'
#
loop_
_entity.id
_entity.type
_entity.pdbx_description
1 polymer ?
#
loop_
_entity_poly.entity_id
_entity_poly.type
_entity_poly.pdbx_seq_one_letter_code
_entity_poly.pdbx_strand_id
1 'polypeptide(L)'
;VYNALNNLACSGAKPLGITMTLLLPTSCSENDLRRELAAIQAVCDKEEIPILGGHTEVTRSVTEPVISITATGTADTQIIRPGQVEPGMDLLVTKAVGLEGTAILAIEKEKELLERYAQPFIDQAKKFVDYLSIRSEAAVAAQSGVAAMHDISEGGVFGALWELGQSSGVGLE
;
A
#
# COMPACT_ATOMS: atom_id res chain seq x y z
N VAL A 1 -0.93 -0.20 6.29
CA VAL A 1 -2.37 -0.26 5.99
C VAL A 1 -2.60 -0.16 4.49
N TYR A 2 -2.12 0.91 3.82
CA TYR A 2 -2.36 1.11 2.38
C TYR A 2 -1.97 -0.10 1.53
N ASN A 3 -0.77 -0.68 1.70
CA ASN A 3 -0.34 -1.83 0.90
C ASN A 3 -1.33 -3.01 0.99
N ALA A 4 -1.79 -3.36 2.19
CA ALA A 4 -2.75 -4.44 2.37
C ALA A 4 -4.12 -4.14 1.72
N LEU A 5 -4.58 -2.88 1.80
CA LEU A 5 -5.83 -2.46 1.17
C LEU A 5 -5.70 -2.36 -0.35
N ASN A 6 -4.56 -1.91 -0.85
CA ASN A 6 -4.28 -1.81 -2.29
C ASN A 6 -4.20 -3.20 -2.94
N ASN A 7 -3.49 -4.13 -2.32
CA ASN A 7 -3.45 -5.53 -2.76
C ASN A 7 -4.86 -6.13 -2.84
N LEU A 8 -5.68 -5.90 -1.82
CA LEU A 8 -7.07 -6.36 -1.81
C LEU A 8 -7.89 -5.70 -2.92
N ALA A 9 -7.73 -4.38 -3.12
CA ALA A 9 -8.42 -3.63 -4.15
C ALA A 9 -8.09 -4.13 -5.57
N CYS A 10 -6.83 -4.52 -5.83
CA CYS A 10 -6.41 -5.11 -7.10
C CYS A 10 -7.12 -6.44 -7.43
N SER A 11 -7.67 -7.12 -6.44
CA SER A 11 -8.52 -8.29 -6.66
C SER A 11 -9.96 -7.97 -7.04
N GLY A 12 -10.34 -6.68 -7.06
CA GLY A 12 -11.73 -6.22 -7.24
C GLY A 12 -12.59 -6.38 -5.99
N ALA A 13 -12.02 -6.76 -4.85
CA ALA A 13 -12.76 -6.97 -3.62
C ALA A 13 -12.98 -5.65 -2.86
N LYS A 14 -14.13 -5.57 -2.17
CA LYS A 14 -14.46 -4.50 -1.22
C LYS A 14 -13.95 -4.88 0.16
N PRO A 15 -13.16 -4.04 0.82
CA PRO A 15 -12.63 -4.36 2.14
C PRO A 15 -13.73 -4.38 3.19
N LEU A 16 -13.69 -5.37 4.08
CA LEU A 16 -14.50 -5.47 5.30
C LEU A 16 -13.77 -4.93 6.51
N GLY A 17 -12.45 -5.04 6.53
CA GLY A 17 -11.62 -4.59 7.62
C GLY A 17 -10.23 -5.20 7.58
N ILE A 18 -9.44 -4.84 8.60
CA ILE A 18 -8.08 -5.36 8.77
C ILE A 18 -7.93 -6.11 10.08
N THR A 19 -7.04 -7.07 10.10
CA THR A 19 -6.43 -7.61 11.33
C THR A 19 -4.96 -7.27 11.35
N MET A 20 -4.37 -7.09 12.55
CA MET A 20 -2.97 -6.73 12.65
C MET A 20 -2.26 -7.46 13.78
N THR A 21 -0.99 -7.76 13.59
CA THR A 21 -0.09 -8.24 14.63
C THR A 21 1.05 -7.25 14.80
N LEU A 22 1.26 -6.80 16.04
CA LEU A 22 2.34 -5.92 16.43
C LEU A 22 3.30 -6.68 17.33
N LEU A 23 4.54 -6.86 16.88
CA LEU A 23 5.63 -7.35 17.71
C LEU A 23 6.52 -6.16 18.07
N LEU A 24 6.65 -5.90 19.35
CA LEU A 24 7.35 -4.74 19.87
C LEU A 24 8.64 -5.19 20.61
N PRO A 25 9.76 -4.53 20.41
CA PRO A 25 10.95 -4.80 21.20
C PRO A 25 10.74 -4.39 22.68
N THR A 26 11.49 -5.01 23.58
CA THR A 26 11.41 -4.70 25.02
C THR A 26 11.82 -3.26 25.35
N SER A 27 12.45 -2.53 24.42
CA SER A 27 12.78 -1.11 24.52
C SER A 27 11.62 -0.19 24.15
N CYS A 28 10.55 -0.70 23.56
CA CYS A 28 9.39 0.08 23.15
C CYS A 28 8.61 0.57 24.39
N SER A 29 8.34 1.87 24.46
CA SER A 29 7.52 2.45 25.50
C SER A 29 6.03 2.39 25.16
N GLU A 30 5.18 2.56 26.19
CA GLU A 30 3.73 2.69 25.97
C GLU A 30 3.38 3.87 25.05
N ASN A 31 4.12 4.97 25.13
CA ASN A 31 3.92 6.13 24.29
C ASN A 31 4.24 5.83 22.82
N ASP A 32 5.26 5.02 22.54
CA ASP A 32 5.58 4.59 21.18
C ASP A 32 4.46 3.73 20.62
N LEU A 33 3.97 2.75 21.38
CA LEU A 33 2.82 1.94 20.98
C LEU A 33 1.58 2.80 20.68
N ARG A 34 1.26 3.76 21.56
CA ARG A 34 0.13 4.66 21.36
C ARG A 34 0.25 5.48 20.09
N ARG A 35 1.46 5.97 19.79
CA ARG A 35 1.74 6.72 18.56
C ARG A 35 1.52 5.85 17.32
N GLU A 36 2.07 4.64 17.30
CA GLU A 36 1.91 3.70 16.17
C GLU A 36 0.42 3.33 15.96
N LEU A 37 -0.30 3.00 17.04
CA LEU A 37 -1.72 2.70 16.95
C LEU A 37 -2.55 3.89 16.47
N ALA A 38 -2.23 5.10 16.91
CA ALA A 38 -2.91 6.31 16.46
C ALA A 38 -2.67 6.56 14.96
N ALA A 39 -1.46 6.33 14.46
CA ALA A 39 -1.15 6.45 13.03
C ALA A 39 -1.92 5.41 12.19
N ILE A 40 -1.99 4.16 12.65
CA ILE A 40 -2.76 3.10 11.99
C ILE A 40 -4.25 3.46 11.99
N GLN A 41 -4.79 3.89 13.13
CA GLN A 41 -6.19 4.26 13.28
C GLN A 41 -6.56 5.44 12.36
N ALA A 42 -5.71 6.47 12.26
CA ALA A 42 -5.94 7.61 11.38
C ALA A 42 -6.08 7.20 9.90
N VAL A 43 -5.28 6.23 9.44
CA VAL A 43 -5.43 5.70 8.09
C VAL A 43 -6.71 4.86 7.96
N CYS A 44 -7.02 4.04 8.96
CA CYS A 44 -8.25 3.24 8.97
C CYS A 44 -9.51 4.13 8.94
N ASP A 45 -9.51 5.22 9.71
CA ASP A 45 -10.61 6.20 9.72
C ASP A 45 -10.75 6.90 8.36
N LYS A 46 -9.62 7.33 7.76
CA LYS A 46 -9.60 7.97 6.44
C LYS A 46 -10.14 7.04 5.35
N GLU A 47 -9.80 5.76 5.42
CA GLU A 47 -10.23 4.74 4.46
C GLU A 47 -11.59 4.11 4.82
N GLU A 48 -12.20 4.50 5.93
CA GLU A 48 -13.47 3.96 6.44
C GLU A 48 -13.41 2.44 6.66
N ILE A 49 -12.28 1.95 7.20
CA ILE A 49 -12.01 0.52 7.41
C ILE A 49 -11.88 0.20 8.90
N PRO A 50 -12.71 -0.69 9.47
CA PRO A 50 -12.57 -1.09 10.86
C PRO A 50 -11.36 -1.99 11.10
N ILE A 51 -10.74 -1.86 12.27
CA ILE A 51 -9.79 -2.84 12.80
C ILE A 51 -10.63 -3.95 13.45
N LEU A 52 -10.62 -5.15 12.85
CA LEU A 52 -11.44 -6.29 13.28
C LEU A 52 -10.83 -7.02 14.48
N GLY A 53 -9.53 -6.87 14.68
CA GLY A 53 -8.80 -7.51 15.77
C GLY A 53 -7.32 -7.68 15.47
N GLY A 54 -6.67 -8.50 16.29
CA GLY A 54 -5.26 -8.79 16.11
C GLY A 54 -4.58 -9.15 17.41
N HIS A 55 -3.24 -9.01 17.43
CA HIS A 55 -2.40 -9.36 18.56
C HIS A 55 -1.30 -8.31 18.75
N THR A 56 -0.99 -8.01 20.01
CA THR A 56 0.16 -7.15 20.34
C THR A 56 1.02 -7.88 21.38
N GLU A 57 2.30 -8.02 21.09
CA GLU A 57 3.24 -8.69 21.98
C GLU A 57 4.54 -7.89 22.12
N VAL A 58 5.03 -7.78 23.36
CA VAL A 58 6.37 -7.28 23.64
C VAL A 58 7.31 -8.47 23.76
N THR A 59 8.30 -8.55 22.86
CA THR A 59 9.14 -9.75 22.74
C THR A 59 10.62 -9.38 22.56
N ARG A 60 11.51 -10.29 22.95
CA ARG A 60 12.96 -10.19 22.69
C ARG A 60 13.34 -10.67 21.28
N SER A 61 12.40 -11.22 20.53
CA SER A 61 12.65 -11.78 19.20
C SER A 61 12.79 -10.72 18.11
N VAL A 62 12.43 -9.45 18.41
CA VAL A 62 12.57 -8.32 17.48
C VAL A 62 13.39 -7.20 18.14
N THR A 63 14.17 -6.49 17.35
CA THR A 63 14.95 -5.32 17.78
C THR A 63 14.25 -4.00 17.45
N GLU A 64 13.31 -4.04 16.50
CA GLU A 64 12.50 -2.92 16.05
C GLU A 64 11.03 -3.37 15.97
N PRO A 65 10.06 -2.46 16.01
CA PRO A 65 8.65 -2.80 15.83
C PRO A 65 8.39 -3.50 14.49
N VAL A 66 7.69 -4.64 14.54
CA VAL A 66 7.22 -5.36 13.34
C VAL A 66 5.71 -5.30 13.30
N ILE A 67 5.15 -4.78 12.22
CA ILE A 67 3.72 -4.65 12.02
C ILE A 67 3.31 -5.49 10.80
N SER A 68 2.48 -6.50 11.03
CA SER A 68 1.86 -7.30 9.97
C SER A 68 0.38 -6.98 9.89
N ILE A 69 -0.11 -6.64 8.70
CA ILE A 69 -1.51 -6.28 8.47
C ILE A 69 -2.09 -7.19 7.39
N THR A 70 -3.26 -7.74 7.69
CA THR A 70 -4.05 -8.52 6.73
C THR A 70 -5.37 -7.80 6.49
N ALA A 71 -5.64 -7.44 5.23
CA ALA A 71 -6.93 -6.93 4.80
C ALA A 71 -7.83 -8.08 4.35
N THR A 72 -9.09 -8.05 4.77
CA THR A 72 -10.12 -9.01 4.38
C THR A 72 -11.25 -8.28 3.70
N GLY A 73 -11.81 -8.90 2.66
CA GLY A 73 -12.89 -8.29 1.88
C GLY A 73 -13.80 -9.30 1.21
N THR A 74 -14.81 -8.79 0.53
CA THR A 74 -15.75 -9.56 -0.28
C THR A 74 -15.73 -9.11 -1.72
N ALA A 75 -15.92 -10.02 -2.65
CA ALA A 75 -16.11 -9.71 -4.05
C ALA A 75 -17.55 -10.05 -4.47
N ASP A 76 -18.24 -9.09 -5.07
CA ASP A 76 -19.61 -9.30 -5.59
C ASP A 76 -19.58 -9.99 -6.96
N THR A 77 -18.41 -10.02 -7.61
CA THR A 77 -18.18 -10.59 -8.94
C THR A 77 -16.98 -11.52 -8.90
N GLN A 78 -16.56 -12.00 -10.07
CA GLN A 78 -15.33 -12.79 -10.17
C GLN A 78 -14.12 -12.01 -9.68
N ILE A 79 -13.30 -12.66 -8.88
CA ILE A 79 -12.02 -12.08 -8.39
C ILE A 79 -11.07 -11.89 -9.57
N ILE A 80 -10.54 -10.68 -9.70
CA ILE A 80 -9.51 -10.34 -10.69
C ILE A 80 -8.18 -10.95 -10.21
N ARG A 81 -7.50 -11.63 -11.11
CA ARG A 81 -6.23 -12.32 -10.83
C ARG A 81 -5.13 -11.84 -11.77
N PRO A 82 -3.87 -11.79 -11.32
CA PRO A 82 -2.75 -11.28 -12.13
C PRO A 82 -2.52 -12.05 -13.44
N GLY A 83 -2.80 -13.34 -13.47
CA GLY A 83 -2.49 -14.24 -14.59
C GLY A 83 -3.47 -14.21 -15.78
N GLN A 84 -4.19 -13.12 -16.01
CA GLN A 84 -5.22 -13.01 -17.06
C GLN A 84 -4.88 -12.00 -18.16
N VAL A 85 -3.63 -11.55 -18.23
CA VAL A 85 -3.17 -10.65 -19.30
C VAL A 85 -2.88 -11.44 -20.57
N GLU A 86 -3.36 -10.95 -21.71
CA GLU A 86 -3.15 -11.55 -23.04
C GLU A 86 -2.38 -10.59 -23.96
N PRO A 87 -1.62 -11.11 -24.96
CA PRO A 87 -0.95 -10.27 -25.94
C PRO A 87 -1.93 -9.33 -26.67
N GLY A 88 -1.55 -8.08 -26.82
CA GLY A 88 -2.36 -7.05 -27.49
C GLY A 88 -3.27 -6.25 -26.54
N MET A 89 -3.28 -6.55 -25.25
CA MET A 89 -3.93 -5.70 -24.26
C MET A 89 -3.11 -4.45 -23.96
N ASP A 90 -3.79 -3.34 -23.71
CA ASP A 90 -3.15 -2.08 -23.30
C ASP A 90 -2.78 -2.11 -21.81
N LEU A 91 -1.61 -1.55 -21.50
CA LEU A 91 -1.15 -1.32 -20.15
C LEU A 91 -1.49 0.11 -19.71
N LEU A 92 -2.25 0.24 -18.63
CA LEU A 92 -2.61 1.52 -18.04
C LEU A 92 -1.99 1.69 -16.66
N VAL A 93 -1.44 2.87 -16.39
CA VAL A 93 -0.93 3.25 -15.08
C VAL A 93 -1.72 4.43 -14.57
N THR A 94 -2.25 4.32 -13.35
CA THR A 94 -2.98 5.42 -12.70
C THR A 94 -2.06 6.20 -11.78
N LYS A 95 -2.37 7.49 -11.56
CA LYS A 95 -1.59 8.42 -10.74
C LYS A 95 -0.15 8.61 -11.24
N ALA A 96 0.72 9.08 -10.36
CA ALA A 96 2.16 9.18 -10.62
C ALA A 96 2.89 8.00 -9.98
N VAL A 97 3.94 7.54 -10.63
CA VAL A 97 4.82 6.48 -10.12
C VAL A 97 5.78 7.03 -9.07
N GLY A 98 6.18 6.20 -8.11
CA GLY A 98 7.17 6.56 -7.08
C GLY A 98 6.62 7.47 -5.98
N LEU A 99 5.30 7.58 -5.80
CA LEU A 99 4.67 8.43 -4.78
C LEU A 99 5.14 8.08 -3.37
N GLU A 100 5.07 6.82 -2.99
CA GLU A 100 5.45 6.35 -1.65
C GLU A 100 6.93 6.58 -1.37
N GLY A 101 7.82 6.12 -2.25
CA GLY A 101 9.27 6.32 -2.09
C GLY A 101 9.65 7.79 -2.03
N THR A 102 9.01 8.64 -2.83
CA THR A 102 9.23 10.08 -2.81
C THR A 102 8.78 10.71 -1.49
N ALA A 103 7.62 10.31 -0.97
CA ALA A 103 7.10 10.78 0.32
C ALA A 103 8.01 10.34 1.48
N ILE A 104 8.43 9.08 1.50
CA ILE A 104 9.36 8.54 2.51
C ILE A 104 10.66 9.33 2.50
N LEU A 105 11.28 9.52 1.34
CA LEU A 105 12.50 10.32 1.21
C LEU A 105 12.31 11.75 1.71
N ALA A 106 11.19 12.39 1.36
CA ALA A 106 10.89 13.75 1.78
C ALA A 106 10.69 13.87 3.30
N ILE A 107 10.18 12.84 3.95
CA ILE A 107 9.97 12.80 5.41
C ILE A 107 11.27 12.46 6.13
N GLU A 108 11.94 11.37 5.74
CA GLU A 108 13.09 10.83 6.45
C GLU A 108 14.39 11.63 6.20
N LYS A 109 14.52 12.21 4.99
CA LYS A 109 15.71 12.91 4.52
C LYS A 109 15.51 14.42 4.31
N GLU A 110 14.53 15.00 4.97
CA GLU A 110 14.19 16.42 4.83
C GLU A 110 15.41 17.34 4.94
N LYS A 111 16.24 17.16 5.97
CA LYS A 111 17.41 18.02 6.19
C LYS A 111 18.42 17.95 5.06
N GLU A 112 18.68 16.75 4.53
CA GLU A 112 19.59 16.54 3.41
C GLU A 112 19.00 17.12 2.11
N LEU A 113 17.68 16.99 1.92
CA LEU A 113 17.00 17.51 0.74
C LEU A 113 16.93 19.03 0.73
N LEU A 114 16.84 19.69 1.88
CA LEU A 114 16.85 21.14 2.01
C LEU A 114 18.16 21.78 1.55
N GLU A 115 19.24 21.03 1.45
CA GLU A 115 20.51 21.52 0.87
C GLU A 115 20.41 21.72 -0.65
N ARG A 116 19.42 21.10 -1.32
CA ARG A 116 19.28 21.09 -2.79
C ARG A 116 17.93 21.59 -3.28
N TYR A 117 16.90 21.49 -2.47
CA TYR A 117 15.53 21.80 -2.87
C TYR A 117 14.88 22.81 -1.91
N ALA A 118 14.00 23.64 -2.42
CA ALA A 118 13.25 24.60 -1.60
C ALA A 118 12.19 23.90 -0.74
N GLN A 119 11.94 24.43 0.45
CA GLN A 119 10.97 23.90 1.42
C GLN A 119 9.59 23.58 0.78
N PRO A 120 8.98 24.47 -0.04
CA PRO A 120 7.65 24.16 -0.63
C PRO A 120 7.63 22.92 -1.50
N PHE A 121 8.75 22.59 -2.17
CA PHE A 121 8.87 21.38 -2.98
C PHE A 121 8.88 20.13 -2.11
N ILE A 122 9.63 20.16 -1.00
CA ILE A 122 9.68 19.07 -0.02
C ILE A 122 8.32 18.88 0.65
N ASP A 123 7.66 19.98 1.04
CA ASP A 123 6.33 19.93 1.64
C ASP A 123 5.27 19.33 0.68
N GLN A 124 5.40 19.60 -0.61
CA GLN A 124 4.56 18.97 -1.62
C GLN A 124 4.84 17.47 -1.75
N ALA A 125 6.11 17.07 -1.75
CA ALA A 125 6.50 15.67 -1.81
C ALA A 125 6.01 14.86 -0.60
N LYS A 126 6.04 15.44 0.61
CA LYS A 126 5.46 14.82 1.82
C LYS A 126 3.97 14.54 1.68
N LYS A 127 3.22 15.39 0.98
CA LYS A 127 1.78 15.20 0.77
C LYS A 127 1.44 14.05 -0.17
N PHE A 128 2.41 13.43 -0.81
CA PHE A 128 2.17 12.24 -1.64
C PHE A 128 1.62 11.05 -0.86
N VAL A 129 1.80 11.02 0.47
CA VAL A 129 1.12 10.05 1.35
C VAL A 129 -0.40 10.09 1.22
N ASP A 130 -0.98 11.22 0.81
CA ASP A 130 -2.41 11.38 0.64
C ASP A 130 -2.97 10.67 -0.60
N TYR A 131 -2.11 10.27 -1.52
CA TYR A 131 -2.45 9.65 -2.79
C TYR A 131 -2.11 8.15 -2.84
N LEU A 132 -1.72 7.53 -1.72
CA LEU A 132 -1.29 6.13 -1.69
C LEU A 132 -2.44 5.12 -1.87
N SER A 133 -3.67 5.46 -1.47
CA SER A 133 -4.84 4.61 -1.69
C SER A 133 -5.19 4.54 -3.17
N ILE A 134 -5.35 3.33 -3.73
CA ILE A 134 -5.78 3.09 -5.11
C ILE A 134 -7.19 2.50 -5.18
N ARG A 135 -7.92 2.49 -4.08
CA ARG A 135 -9.23 1.82 -3.98
C ARG A 135 -10.26 2.36 -4.98
N SER A 136 -10.29 3.67 -5.19
CA SER A 136 -11.20 4.31 -6.15
C SER A 136 -10.86 3.93 -7.59
N GLU A 137 -9.59 3.95 -7.95
CA GLU A 137 -9.10 3.57 -9.27
C GLU A 137 -9.37 2.09 -9.55
N ALA A 138 -9.04 1.23 -8.58
CA ALA A 138 -9.27 -0.20 -8.69
C ALA A 138 -10.76 -0.54 -8.82
N ALA A 139 -11.64 0.17 -8.10
CA ALA A 139 -13.08 -0.02 -8.22
C ALA A 139 -13.61 0.34 -9.62
N VAL A 140 -13.14 1.46 -10.20
CA VAL A 140 -13.48 1.87 -11.57
C VAL A 140 -12.94 0.86 -12.58
N ALA A 141 -11.69 0.45 -12.44
CA ALA A 141 -11.06 -0.53 -13.31
C ALA A 141 -11.81 -1.88 -13.29
N ALA A 142 -12.16 -2.38 -12.11
CA ALA A 142 -12.94 -3.60 -11.96
C ALA A 142 -14.30 -3.53 -12.66
N GLN A 143 -15.01 -2.39 -12.54
CA GLN A 143 -16.29 -2.16 -13.23
C GLN A 143 -16.12 -2.05 -14.74
N SER A 144 -14.96 -1.59 -15.21
CA SER A 144 -14.65 -1.48 -16.65
C SER A 144 -14.22 -2.80 -17.29
N GLY A 145 -14.10 -3.87 -16.50
CA GLY A 145 -13.78 -5.21 -17.01
C GLY A 145 -12.32 -5.41 -17.38
N VAL A 146 -11.39 -4.80 -16.62
CA VAL A 146 -9.94 -5.04 -16.82
C VAL A 146 -9.59 -6.51 -16.61
N ALA A 147 -8.62 -7.00 -17.35
CA ALA A 147 -8.18 -8.39 -17.27
C ALA A 147 -7.38 -8.67 -15.99
N ALA A 148 -6.53 -7.74 -15.58
CA ALA A 148 -5.70 -7.84 -14.38
C ALA A 148 -5.43 -6.46 -13.78
N MET A 149 -5.07 -6.45 -12.51
CA MET A 149 -4.58 -5.27 -11.79
C MET A 149 -3.41 -5.65 -10.89
N HIS A 150 -2.52 -4.69 -10.68
CA HIS A 150 -1.42 -4.81 -9.73
C HIS A 150 -1.14 -3.44 -9.11
N ASP A 151 -0.93 -3.37 -7.81
CA ASP A 151 -0.46 -2.16 -7.16
C ASP A 151 1.06 -1.99 -7.37
N ILE A 152 1.50 -0.74 -7.47
CA ILE A 152 2.93 -0.43 -7.55
C ILE A 152 3.43 -0.22 -6.13
N SER A 153 4.02 -1.26 -5.55
CA SER A 153 4.55 -1.29 -4.18
C SER A 153 6.05 -1.62 -4.17
N GLU A 154 6.47 -2.70 -3.54
CA GLU A 154 7.86 -3.14 -3.55
C GLU A 154 8.33 -3.48 -4.97
N GLY A 155 9.57 -3.13 -5.29
CA GLY A 155 10.10 -3.26 -6.64
C GLY A 155 9.66 -2.19 -7.63
N GLY A 156 8.76 -1.28 -7.23
CA GLY A 156 8.27 -0.17 -8.05
C GLY A 156 7.57 -0.63 -9.33
N VAL A 157 7.57 0.23 -10.34
CA VAL A 157 6.93 -0.04 -11.64
C VAL A 157 7.46 -1.30 -12.29
N PHE A 158 8.79 -1.47 -12.31
CA PHE A 158 9.40 -2.64 -12.95
C PHE A 158 9.06 -3.95 -12.23
N GLY A 159 8.95 -3.94 -10.90
CA GLY A 159 8.49 -5.07 -10.13
C GLY A 159 7.07 -5.46 -10.49
N ALA A 160 6.14 -4.51 -10.44
CA ALA A 160 4.74 -4.74 -10.77
C ALA A 160 4.54 -5.25 -12.21
N LEU A 161 5.26 -4.66 -13.17
CA LEU A 161 5.21 -5.11 -14.56
C LEU A 161 5.78 -6.52 -14.74
N TRP A 162 6.90 -6.80 -14.09
CA TRP A 162 7.50 -8.13 -14.14
C TRP A 162 6.56 -9.20 -13.56
N GLU A 163 5.92 -8.90 -12.42
CA GLU A 163 4.98 -9.82 -11.79
C GLU A 163 3.73 -10.07 -12.63
N LEU A 164 3.16 -9.02 -13.25
CA LEU A 164 2.04 -9.17 -14.20
C LEU A 164 2.43 -10.02 -15.41
N GLY A 165 3.58 -9.74 -16.04
CA GLY A 165 4.07 -10.48 -17.18
C GLY A 165 4.38 -11.94 -16.83
N GLN A 166 5.07 -12.17 -15.72
CA GLN A 166 5.43 -13.50 -15.24
C GLN A 166 4.19 -14.34 -14.91
N SER A 167 3.21 -13.75 -14.21
CA SER A 167 1.98 -14.44 -13.82
C SER A 167 1.11 -14.82 -15.02
N SER A 168 1.19 -14.04 -16.11
CA SER A 168 0.41 -14.24 -17.32
C SER A 168 1.19 -14.99 -18.44
N GLY A 169 2.49 -15.16 -18.29
CA GLY A 169 3.35 -15.77 -19.31
C GLY A 169 3.51 -14.92 -20.57
N VAL A 170 3.44 -13.58 -20.44
CA VAL A 170 3.55 -12.63 -21.55
C VAL A 170 4.71 -11.66 -21.35
N GLY A 171 5.25 -11.13 -22.47
CA GLY A 171 6.15 -9.99 -22.45
C GLY A 171 5.38 -8.66 -22.42
N LEU A 172 6.02 -7.62 -21.90
CA LEU A 172 5.51 -6.26 -21.88
C LEU A 172 6.48 -5.35 -22.64
N GLU A 173 5.95 -4.49 -23.50
CA GLU A 173 6.71 -3.51 -24.29
C GLU A 173 6.31 -2.08 -23.91
#